data_d0b6116c65ade276abd4d0643b5d5163
#
_entry.id   d0b6116c65ade276abd4d0643b5d5163
#
_cell.length_a   1.000
_cell.length_b   1.000
_cell.length_c   1.000
_cell.angle_alpha   90.00
_cell.angle_beta   90.00
_cell.angle_gamma   90.00
#
_symmetry.space_group_name_H-M   'P 1'
#
loop_
_entity.id
_entity.type
_entity.pdbx_description
1 polymer ?
#
loop_
_entity_poly.entity_id
_entity_poly.type
_entity_poly.pdbx_seq_one_letter_code
_entity_poly.pdbx_strand_id
1 'polypeptide(L)'
;MLAEVGEEHPPYRVATLSIDDLYLPRAQLRALASAHPDNPFLRGRGLPGTHDIPLGLSLLRSLKDINRTRADDIRIPRFDKSLFNGEGDRLPESEWTPVQGPLDVVLLEGWCVGFYPQSQQYIEERMDEVPTVLDGTLDTSAYSLEHVLDMNQRLAEYIKWWDLFDICVQVRSRAFLLLKGNFMDQHINLMEFTRFPL
;
A
#
# COMPACT_ATOMS: atom_id res chain seq x y z
N MET A 1 -26.45 3.37 37.23
CA MET A 1 -26.67 1.94 36.91
C MET A 1 -26.27 1.82 35.46
N LEU A 2 -25.00 1.49 35.21
CA LEU A 2 -24.43 1.24 33.89
C LEU A 2 -24.82 -0.18 33.52
N ALA A 3 -25.55 -0.33 32.42
CA ALA A 3 -25.89 -1.65 31.89
C ALA A 3 -24.60 -2.34 31.45
N GLU A 4 -24.35 -3.50 31.97
CA GLU A 4 -23.31 -4.42 31.52
C GLU A 4 -23.61 -4.79 30.07
N VAL A 5 -22.75 -4.33 29.15
CA VAL A 5 -22.68 -4.86 27.80
C VAL A 5 -21.71 -6.02 27.87
N GLY A 6 -22.20 -7.17 28.24
CA GLY A 6 -21.43 -8.40 28.40
C GLY A 6 -21.94 -9.49 27.50
N GLU A 7 -21.84 -9.35 26.19
CA GLU A 7 -21.68 -10.51 25.31
C GLU A 7 -20.22 -10.58 24.91
N GLU A 8 -19.47 -11.50 25.53
CA GLU A 8 -18.13 -11.86 25.08
C GLU A 8 -18.26 -12.52 23.71
N HIS A 9 -18.13 -11.71 22.65
CA HIS A 9 -17.96 -12.28 21.32
C HIS A 9 -16.62 -13.04 21.28
N PRO A 10 -16.58 -14.22 20.67
CA PRO A 10 -15.31 -14.91 20.46
C PRO A 10 -14.36 -14.00 19.68
N PRO A 11 -13.04 -14.08 19.95
CA PRO A 11 -12.07 -13.26 19.26
C PRO A 11 -12.14 -13.49 17.73
N TYR A 12 -12.14 -12.40 16.96
CA TYR A 12 -12.10 -12.48 15.50
C TYR A 12 -10.82 -13.17 15.01
N ARG A 13 -10.96 -14.02 14.02
CA ARG A 13 -9.84 -14.64 13.31
C ARG A 13 -9.42 -13.70 12.19
N VAL A 14 -8.26 -13.10 12.34
CA VAL A 14 -7.77 -12.05 11.46
C VAL A 14 -6.50 -12.50 10.74
N ALA A 15 -6.47 -12.37 9.42
CA ALA A 15 -5.24 -12.41 8.65
C ALA A 15 -4.81 -10.98 8.33
N THR A 16 -3.57 -10.64 8.64
CA THR A 16 -2.99 -9.34 8.34
C THR A 16 -1.89 -9.50 7.31
N LEU A 17 -1.90 -8.65 6.29
CA LEU A 17 -0.84 -8.56 5.29
C LEU A 17 -0.47 -7.10 5.07
N SER A 18 0.83 -6.86 4.87
CA SER A 18 1.35 -5.55 4.51
C SER A 18 1.51 -5.43 3.00
N ILE A 19 1.22 -4.26 2.43
CA ILE A 19 1.55 -3.99 1.04
C ILE A 19 3.06 -4.13 0.80
N ASP A 20 3.88 -3.88 1.81
CA ASP A 20 5.33 -3.99 1.75
C ASP A 20 5.83 -5.44 1.56
N ASP A 21 5.02 -6.43 1.95
CA ASP A 21 5.31 -7.83 1.68
C ASP A 21 5.06 -8.24 0.23
N LEU A 22 4.39 -7.38 -0.53
CA LEU A 22 4.07 -7.59 -1.95
C LEU A 22 5.05 -6.92 -2.92
N TYR A 23 6.17 -6.36 -2.45
CA TYR A 23 7.19 -5.84 -3.37
C TYR A 23 7.66 -6.91 -4.37
N LEU A 24 8.02 -6.44 -5.56
CA LEU A 24 8.73 -7.27 -6.54
C LEU A 24 10.02 -7.84 -5.94
N PRO A 25 10.44 -9.05 -6.29
CA PRO A 25 11.76 -9.56 -5.93
C PRO A 25 12.87 -8.60 -6.35
N ARG A 26 13.97 -8.56 -5.59
CA ARG A 26 15.10 -7.65 -5.82
C ARG A 26 15.59 -7.64 -7.28
N ALA A 27 15.69 -8.80 -7.90
CA ALA A 27 16.11 -8.88 -9.29
C ALA A 27 15.18 -8.12 -10.25
N GLN A 28 13.87 -8.19 -10.01
CA GLN A 28 12.86 -7.46 -10.79
C GLN A 28 12.87 -5.96 -10.48
N LEU A 29 13.05 -5.57 -9.22
CA LEU A 29 13.22 -4.16 -8.84
C LEU A 29 14.44 -3.54 -9.53
N ARG A 30 15.56 -4.25 -9.59
CA ARG A 30 16.75 -3.79 -10.30
C ARG A 30 16.54 -3.72 -11.82
N ALA A 31 15.84 -4.68 -12.40
CA ALA A 31 15.49 -4.65 -13.82
C ALA A 31 14.56 -3.45 -14.12
N LEU A 32 13.58 -3.19 -13.26
CA LEU A 32 12.68 -2.04 -13.36
C LEU A 32 13.47 -0.72 -13.31
N ALA A 33 14.37 -0.56 -12.34
CA ALA A 33 15.23 0.61 -12.22
C ALA A 33 16.13 0.80 -13.46
N SER A 34 16.68 -0.30 -13.99
CA SER A 34 17.52 -0.24 -15.18
C SER A 34 16.74 0.09 -16.47
N ALA A 35 15.47 -0.30 -16.54
CA ALA A 35 14.59 0.05 -17.65
C ALA A 35 14.12 1.51 -17.62
N HIS A 36 14.19 2.15 -16.46
CA HIS A 36 13.75 3.54 -16.23
C HIS A 36 14.85 4.35 -15.49
N PRO A 37 16.06 4.51 -16.06
CA PRO A 37 17.21 5.07 -15.35
C PRO A 37 17.00 6.53 -14.92
N ASP A 38 16.18 7.26 -15.65
CA ASP A 38 15.88 8.66 -15.40
C ASP A 38 14.75 8.87 -14.39
N ASN A 39 13.99 7.82 -14.05
CA ASN A 39 12.88 7.92 -13.12
C ASN A 39 13.33 7.62 -11.67
N PRO A 40 13.47 8.63 -10.80
CA PRO A 40 13.93 8.45 -9.44
C PRO A 40 12.95 7.65 -8.57
N PHE A 41 11.67 7.59 -8.93
CA PHE A 41 10.64 6.84 -8.20
C PHE A 41 10.77 5.31 -8.35
N LEU A 42 11.51 4.84 -9.36
CA LEU A 42 11.69 3.42 -9.66
C LEU A 42 13.08 2.88 -9.32
N ARG A 43 13.91 3.67 -8.62
CA ARG A 43 15.26 3.27 -8.24
C ARG A 43 15.31 2.16 -7.19
N GLY A 44 14.23 1.92 -6.49
CA GLY A 44 14.11 0.90 -5.45
C GLY A 44 12.66 0.61 -5.12
N ARG A 45 12.44 -0.19 -4.07
CA ARG A 45 11.11 -0.45 -3.55
C ARG A 45 10.51 0.79 -2.89
N GLY A 46 9.17 0.83 -2.78
CA GLY A 46 8.47 1.82 -1.96
C GLY A 46 7.24 2.40 -2.63
N LEU A 47 7.35 2.82 -3.89
CA LEU A 47 6.31 3.58 -4.59
C LEU A 47 5.44 2.69 -5.48
N PRO A 48 4.25 3.17 -5.91
CA PRO A 48 3.42 2.48 -6.88
C PRO A 48 4.22 2.09 -8.13
N GLY A 49 4.03 0.83 -8.57
CA GLY A 49 4.80 0.22 -9.65
C GLY A 49 5.94 -0.69 -9.18
N THR A 50 6.25 -0.71 -7.89
CA THR A 50 7.29 -1.58 -7.31
C THR A 50 6.72 -2.82 -6.60
N HIS A 51 5.41 -3.02 -6.65
CA HIS A 51 4.72 -4.18 -6.08
C HIS A 51 4.31 -5.18 -7.17
N ASP A 52 4.18 -6.44 -6.76
CA ASP A 52 3.75 -7.56 -7.61
C ASP A 52 2.22 -7.60 -7.67
N ILE A 53 1.64 -6.83 -8.61
CA ILE A 53 0.19 -6.71 -8.75
C ILE A 53 -0.49 -8.06 -9.00
N PRO A 54 0.01 -8.94 -9.89
CA PRO A 54 -0.57 -10.27 -10.10
C PRO A 54 -0.59 -11.14 -8.84
N LEU A 55 0.52 -11.17 -8.10
CA LEU A 55 0.62 -11.93 -6.85
C LEU A 55 -0.37 -11.42 -5.81
N GLY A 56 -0.41 -10.11 -5.57
CA GLY A 56 -1.33 -9.51 -4.60
C GLY A 56 -2.79 -9.75 -4.97
N LEU A 57 -3.15 -9.63 -6.26
CA LEU A 57 -4.50 -9.90 -6.73
C LEU A 57 -4.91 -11.37 -6.50
N SER A 58 -4.03 -12.31 -6.82
CA SER A 58 -4.26 -13.74 -6.60
C SER A 58 -4.44 -14.04 -5.11
N LEU A 59 -3.54 -13.52 -4.27
CA LEU A 59 -3.57 -13.70 -2.82
C LEU A 59 -4.87 -13.14 -2.20
N LEU A 60 -5.22 -11.90 -2.52
CA LEU A 60 -6.43 -11.26 -1.96
C LEU A 60 -7.70 -12.01 -2.36
N ARG A 61 -7.78 -12.50 -3.60
CA ARG A 61 -8.89 -13.35 -4.04
C ARG A 61 -8.96 -14.66 -3.27
N SER A 62 -7.82 -15.33 -3.09
CA SER A 62 -7.76 -16.58 -2.34
C SER A 62 -8.16 -16.38 -0.88
N LEU A 63 -7.71 -15.28 -0.25
CA LEU A 63 -8.11 -14.95 1.12
C LEU A 63 -9.60 -14.59 1.23
N LYS A 64 -10.15 -13.87 0.26
CA LYS A 64 -11.59 -13.54 0.23
C LYS A 64 -12.46 -14.80 0.11
N ASP A 65 -11.98 -15.81 -0.58
CA ASP A 65 -12.70 -17.07 -0.81
C ASP A 65 -12.32 -18.19 0.18
N ILE A 66 -11.43 -17.98 1.13
CA ILE A 66 -10.87 -19.00 2.03
C ILE A 66 -11.95 -19.79 2.78
N ASN A 67 -13.01 -19.11 3.21
CA ASN A 67 -14.12 -19.73 3.94
C ASN A 67 -15.01 -20.62 3.07
N ARG A 68 -14.96 -20.41 1.75
CA ARG A 68 -15.76 -21.16 0.78
C ARG A 68 -15.01 -22.37 0.22
N THR A 69 -13.73 -22.17 -0.08
CA THR A 69 -12.90 -23.15 -0.80
C THR A 69 -12.22 -24.14 0.12
N ARG A 70 -12.15 -23.84 1.44
CA ARG A 70 -11.33 -24.59 2.42
C ARG A 70 -9.92 -24.82 1.91
N ALA A 71 -9.35 -23.79 1.26
CA ALA A 71 -7.99 -23.84 0.75
C ALA A 71 -7.01 -23.98 1.92
N ASP A 72 -6.28 -25.08 1.96
CA ASP A 72 -5.41 -25.43 3.10
C ASP A 72 -3.98 -24.89 2.96
N ASP A 73 -3.64 -24.20 1.85
CA ASP A 73 -2.26 -23.79 1.56
C ASP A 73 -2.15 -22.35 1.04
N ILE A 74 -2.88 -21.42 1.67
CA ILE A 74 -2.66 -20.00 1.39
C ILE A 74 -1.50 -19.53 2.23
N ARG A 75 -0.53 -18.86 1.58
CA ARG A 75 0.64 -18.29 2.24
C ARG A 75 0.77 -16.82 1.90
N ILE A 76 0.91 -15.99 2.93
CA ILE A 76 1.19 -14.56 2.79
C ILE A 76 2.69 -14.38 2.53
N PRO A 77 3.08 -13.72 1.43
CA PRO A 77 4.47 -13.38 1.14
C PRO A 77 5.13 -12.66 2.31
N ARG A 78 6.45 -12.75 2.37
CA ARG A 78 7.27 -11.98 3.29
C ARG A 78 8.40 -11.32 2.53
N PHE A 79 8.62 -10.05 2.80
CA PHE A 79 9.71 -9.28 2.25
C PHE A 79 10.68 -8.87 3.37
N ASP A 80 11.92 -9.32 3.30
CA ASP A 80 12.94 -8.93 4.27
C ASP A 80 13.69 -7.69 3.76
N LYS A 81 13.40 -6.57 4.41
CA LYS A 81 13.99 -5.26 4.06
C LYS A 81 15.48 -5.15 4.42
N SER A 82 16.01 -6.04 5.29
CA SER A 82 17.39 -5.99 5.76
C SER A 82 18.39 -6.63 4.79
N LEU A 83 17.94 -7.52 3.93
CA LEU A 83 18.78 -8.21 2.97
C LEU A 83 19.48 -7.23 2.02
N PHE A 84 20.65 -7.63 1.51
CA PHE A 84 21.42 -6.90 0.50
C PHE A 84 21.68 -5.43 0.87
N ASN A 85 22.15 -5.19 2.11
CA ASN A 85 22.46 -3.87 2.65
C ASN A 85 21.26 -2.89 2.62
N GLY A 86 20.06 -3.41 2.86
CA GLY A 86 18.84 -2.62 2.93
C GLY A 86 18.09 -2.51 1.60
N GLU A 87 18.57 -3.10 0.49
CA GLU A 87 17.75 -3.19 -0.72
C GLU A 87 16.53 -4.10 -0.49
N GLY A 88 16.70 -5.13 0.34
CA GLY A 88 15.69 -6.13 0.64
C GLY A 88 15.42 -7.12 -0.49
N ASP A 89 14.76 -8.21 -0.15
CA ASP A 89 14.26 -9.18 -1.13
C ASP A 89 13.03 -9.91 -0.59
N ARG A 90 12.24 -10.47 -1.48
CA ARG A 90 11.15 -11.39 -1.13
C ARG A 90 11.75 -12.71 -0.68
N LEU A 91 11.29 -13.21 0.47
CA LEU A 91 11.70 -14.51 0.98
C LEU A 91 11.16 -15.65 0.11
N PRO A 92 11.83 -16.83 0.12
CA PRO A 92 11.32 -18.03 -0.52
C PRO A 92 9.90 -18.38 0.01
N GLU A 93 9.09 -19.00 -0.82
CA GLU A 93 7.70 -19.36 -0.47
C GLU A 93 7.61 -20.27 0.76
N SER A 94 8.64 -21.10 1.02
CA SER A 94 8.75 -21.93 2.21
C SER A 94 8.78 -21.12 3.52
N GLU A 95 9.15 -19.84 3.46
CA GLU A 95 9.22 -18.92 4.61
C GLU A 95 8.03 -17.96 4.68
N TRP A 96 7.07 -18.08 3.75
CA TRP A 96 5.85 -17.29 3.79
C TRP A 96 4.94 -17.74 4.93
N THR A 97 4.14 -16.81 5.44
CA THR A 97 3.26 -17.06 6.57
C THR A 97 2.03 -17.87 6.14
N PRO A 98 1.86 -19.10 6.63
CA PRO A 98 0.67 -19.90 6.30
C PRO A 98 -0.57 -19.29 6.93
N VAL A 99 -1.68 -19.33 6.19
CA VAL A 99 -2.99 -18.85 6.65
C VAL A 99 -3.99 -19.98 6.55
N GLN A 100 -4.74 -20.18 7.62
CA GLN A 100 -5.80 -21.19 7.70
C GLN A 100 -7.14 -20.53 7.93
N GLY A 101 -8.14 -20.98 7.17
CA GLY A 101 -9.53 -20.59 7.41
C GLY A 101 -10.17 -21.36 8.56
N PRO A 102 -11.36 -20.97 8.94
CA PRO A 102 -12.08 -19.82 8.44
C PRO A 102 -11.58 -18.50 9.03
N LEU A 103 -11.65 -17.39 8.25
CA LEU A 103 -11.31 -16.04 8.68
C LEU A 103 -12.57 -15.18 8.81
N ASP A 104 -12.54 -14.26 9.76
CA ASP A 104 -13.61 -13.27 9.96
C ASP A 104 -13.22 -11.93 9.31
N VAL A 105 -11.91 -11.60 9.30
CA VAL A 105 -11.36 -10.38 8.73
C VAL A 105 -10.06 -10.66 8.00
N VAL A 106 -9.88 -10.02 6.85
CA VAL A 106 -8.60 -9.88 6.16
C VAL A 106 -8.24 -8.41 6.14
N LEU A 107 -7.10 -8.06 6.72
CA LEU A 107 -6.61 -6.69 6.80
C LEU A 107 -5.38 -6.52 5.90
N LEU A 108 -5.52 -5.70 4.84
CA LEU A 108 -4.38 -5.19 4.08
C LEU A 108 -4.04 -3.79 4.58
N GLU A 109 -2.81 -3.61 5.07
CA GLU A 109 -2.31 -2.32 5.53
C GLU A 109 -1.20 -1.80 4.63
N GLY A 110 -1.01 -0.49 4.59
CA GLY A 110 0.10 0.16 3.92
C GLY A 110 -0.15 1.64 3.64
N TRP A 111 0.92 2.37 3.36
CA TRP A 111 0.89 3.82 3.25
C TRP A 111 0.06 4.35 2.08
N CYS A 112 0.01 3.63 0.95
CA CYS A 112 -0.74 4.02 -0.26
C CYS A 112 -2.00 3.17 -0.49
N VAL A 113 -2.38 2.32 0.46
CA VAL A 113 -3.59 1.49 0.35
C VAL A 113 -4.81 2.40 0.21
N GLY A 114 -5.63 2.14 -0.82
CA GLY A 114 -6.81 2.95 -1.13
C GLY A 114 -6.51 4.26 -1.88
N PHE A 115 -5.27 4.52 -2.31
CA PHE A 115 -4.98 5.66 -3.17
C PHE A 115 -5.46 5.40 -4.60
N TYR A 116 -6.07 6.42 -5.22
CA TYR A 116 -6.55 6.39 -6.59
C TYR A 116 -5.73 7.34 -7.47
N PRO A 117 -5.51 6.98 -8.74
CA PRO A 117 -4.89 7.91 -9.69
C PRO A 117 -5.74 9.17 -9.85
N GLN A 118 -5.04 10.27 -10.02
CA GLN A 118 -5.64 11.58 -10.22
C GLN A 118 -5.67 11.96 -11.70
N SER A 119 -6.50 12.96 -12.09
CA SER A 119 -6.46 13.50 -13.45
C SER A 119 -5.12 14.18 -13.71
N GLN A 120 -4.67 14.16 -14.96
CA GLN A 120 -3.46 14.85 -15.38
C GLN A 120 -3.50 16.34 -15.00
N GLN A 121 -4.61 17.01 -15.27
CA GLN A 121 -4.81 18.42 -14.92
C GLN A 121 -4.59 18.67 -13.43
N TYR A 122 -5.15 17.84 -12.56
CA TYR A 122 -4.96 17.96 -11.11
C TYR A 122 -3.48 17.83 -10.71
N ILE A 123 -2.76 16.90 -11.35
CA ILE A 123 -1.32 16.69 -11.07
C ILE A 123 -0.51 17.90 -11.55
N GLU A 124 -0.78 18.42 -12.73
CA GLU A 124 -0.13 19.59 -13.30
C GLU A 124 -0.30 20.80 -12.38
N GLU A 125 -1.53 21.12 -11.99
CA GLU A 125 -1.84 22.20 -11.06
C GLU A 125 -1.10 22.05 -9.71
N ARG A 126 -1.00 20.82 -9.20
CA ARG A 126 -0.31 20.55 -7.93
C ARG A 126 1.21 20.61 -8.06
N MET A 127 1.77 20.20 -9.17
CA MET A 127 3.21 20.27 -9.39
C MET A 127 3.72 21.73 -9.38
N ASP A 128 2.92 22.66 -9.88
CA ASP A 128 3.23 24.10 -9.85
C ASP A 128 3.24 24.67 -8.42
N GLU A 129 2.52 24.05 -7.49
CA GLU A 129 2.46 24.45 -6.07
C GLU A 129 3.61 23.87 -5.23
N VAL A 130 4.34 22.86 -5.74
CA VAL A 130 5.41 22.19 -4.98
C VAL A 130 6.66 23.07 -4.94
N PRO A 131 7.12 23.47 -3.76
CA PRO A 131 8.37 24.23 -3.66
C PRO A 131 9.56 23.37 -4.08
N THR A 132 10.55 23.98 -4.72
CA THR A 132 11.79 23.31 -5.18
C THR A 132 12.56 22.65 -4.04
N VAL A 133 12.41 23.16 -2.83
CA VAL A 133 13.04 22.60 -1.62
C VAL A 133 11.98 22.48 -0.54
N LEU A 134 11.70 21.25 -0.11
CA LEU A 134 10.83 20.94 1.02
C LEU A 134 11.67 20.84 2.30
N ASP A 135 11.28 21.58 3.35
CA ASP A 135 11.92 21.59 4.69
C ASP A 135 13.44 21.82 4.69
N GLY A 136 13.99 22.40 3.62
CA GLY A 136 15.43 22.60 3.49
C GLY A 136 16.26 21.32 3.30
N THR A 137 15.61 20.17 3.17
CA THR A 137 16.28 18.85 3.10
C THR A 137 15.95 18.04 1.85
N LEU A 138 14.75 18.18 1.29
CA LEU A 138 14.33 17.45 0.10
C LEU A 138 14.36 18.36 -1.13
N ASP A 139 15.27 18.07 -2.03
CA ASP A 139 15.31 18.69 -3.35
C ASP A 139 14.28 18.02 -4.28
N THR A 140 13.23 18.75 -4.63
CA THR A 140 12.16 18.26 -5.50
C THR A 140 12.48 18.46 -6.98
N SER A 141 13.57 19.14 -7.33
CA SER A 141 13.96 19.40 -8.72
C SER A 141 14.28 18.13 -9.52
N ALA A 142 14.59 17.04 -8.83
CA ALA A 142 14.81 15.72 -9.44
C ALA A 142 13.52 15.03 -9.92
N TYR A 143 12.33 15.54 -9.51
CA TYR A 143 11.04 14.94 -9.80
C TYR A 143 10.31 15.75 -10.86
N SER A 144 10.30 15.27 -12.10
CA SER A 144 9.57 15.92 -13.19
C SER A 144 8.08 15.54 -13.17
N LEU A 145 7.27 16.35 -13.85
CA LEU A 145 5.86 16.03 -14.09
C LEU A 145 5.69 14.64 -14.74
N GLU A 146 6.56 14.30 -15.70
CA GLU A 146 6.54 13.01 -16.38
C GLU A 146 6.70 11.83 -15.40
N HIS A 147 7.62 11.96 -14.42
CA HIS A 147 7.82 10.94 -13.40
C HIS A 147 6.57 10.76 -12.52
N VAL A 148 5.92 11.86 -12.14
CA VAL A 148 4.69 11.81 -11.34
C VAL A 148 3.54 11.20 -12.13
N LEU A 149 3.40 11.53 -13.41
CA LEU A 149 2.39 10.94 -14.30
C LEU A 149 2.62 9.44 -14.52
N ASP A 150 3.88 9.01 -14.69
CA ASP A 150 4.20 7.56 -14.77
C ASP A 150 3.82 6.84 -13.48
N MET A 151 4.15 7.38 -12.31
CA MET A 151 3.74 6.81 -11.03
C MET A 151 2.20 6.75 -10.90
N ASN A 152 1.51 7.82 -11.28
CA ASN A 152 0.05 7.90 -11.26
C ASN A 152 -0.59 6.84 -12.18
N GLN A 153 -0.02 6.61 -13.36
CA GLN A 153 -0.46 5.56 -14.27
C GLN A 153 -0.24 4.16 -13.65
N ARG A 154 0.90 3.93 -13.00
CA ARG A 154 1.17 2.67 -12.29
C ARG A 154 0.21 2.44 -11.12
N LEU A 155 -0.19 3.50 -10.44
CA LEU A 155 -1.17 3.44 -9.36
C LEU A 155 -2.53 2.91 -9.84
N ALA A 156 -2.91 3.13 -11.10
CA ALA A 156 -4.14 2.59 -11.66
C ALA A 156 -4.21 1.05 -11.61
N GLU A 157 -3.08 0.36 -11.66
CA GLU A 157 -3.06 -1.11 -11.56
C GLU A 157 -3.49 -1.64 -10.19
N TYR A 158 -3.38 -0.82 -9.13
CA TYR A 158 -3.75 -1.20 -7.77
C TYR A 158 -5.27 -1.16 -7.54
N ILE A 159 -6.04 -0.49 -8.39
CA ILE A 159 -7.51 -0.47 -8.30
C ILE A 159 -8.06 -1.90 -8.29
N LYS A 160 -7.41 -2.84 -9.00
CA LYS A 160 -7.77 -4.26 -8.98
C LYS A 160 -7.74 -4.89 -7.60
N TRP A 161 -6.92 -4.36 -6.68
CA TRP A 161 -6.89 -4.77 -5.28
C TRP A 161 -7.98 -4.05 -4.49
N TRP A 162 -8.13 -2.74 -4.72
CA TRP A 162 -9.11 -1.91 -4.02
C TRP A 162 -10.55 -2.36 -4.29
N ASP A 163 -10.83 -2.85 -5.50
CA ASP A 163 -12.13 -3.41 -5.88
C ASP A 163 -12.52 -4.68 -5.08
N LEU A 164 -11.57 -5.30 -4.38
CA LEU A 164 -11.84 -6.44 -3.52
C LEU A 164 -12.19 -6.04 -2.08
N PHE A 165 -12.01 -4.78 -1.71
CA PHE A 165 -12.25 -4.33 -0.34
C PHE A 165 -13.73 -4.15 -0.04
N ASP A 166 -14.13 -4.60 1.14
CA ASP A 166 -15.47 -4.35 1.66
C ASP A 166 -15.50 -3.03 2.46
N ILE A 167 -14.37 -2.66 3.08
CA ILE A 167 -14.21 -1.44 3.90
C ILE A 167 -12.80 -0.90 3.70
N CYS A 168 -12.67 0.44 3.65
CA CYS A 168 -11.38 1.13 3.71
C CYS A 168 -11.35 2.02 4.95
N VAL A 169 -10.25 1.96 5.71
CA VAL A 169 -10.02 2.80 6.90
C VAL A 169 -8.78 3.63 6.69
N GLN A 170 -8.92 4.95 6.64
CA GLN A 170 -7.79 5.86 6.57
C GLN A 170 -7.42 6.35 7.97
N VAL A 171 -6.19 6.06 8.40
CA VAL A 171 -5.65 6.54 9.68
C VAL A 171 -4.94 7.87 9.45
N ARG A 172 -5.33 8.89 10.21
CA ARG A 172 -4.74 10.23 10.16
C ARG A 172 -4.19 10.62 11.52
N SER A 173 -2.99 11.19 11.56
CA SER A 173 -2.38 11.68 12.79
C SER A 173 -2.67 13.17 12.96
N ARG A 174 -3.21 13.58 14.11
CA ARG A 174 -3.33 15.00 14.50
C ARG A 174 -1.98 15.61 14.91
N ALA A 175 -0.99 14.80 15.22
CA ALA A 175 0.31 15.27 15.74
C ALA A 175 1.23 15.87 14.66
N PHE A 176 0.93 15.70 13.40
CA PHE A 176 1.72 16.25 12.28
C PHE A 176 1.54 17.77 12.11
N LEU A 177 0.63 18.39 12.82
CA LEU A 177 0.43 19.86 12.83
C LEU A 177 1.60 20.65 13.46
N LEU A 178 2.59 19.99 14.08
CA LEU A 178 3.73 20.67 14.73
C LEU A 178 5.00 20.68 13.88
N LEU A 179 5.05 19.94 12.79
CA LEU A 179 6.13 20.04 11.80
C LEU A 179 5.66 20.98 10.70
N LYS A 180 6.02 22.26 10.85
CA LYS A 180 5.68 23.33 9.92
C LYS A 180 6.06 22.97 8.48
N GLY A 181 5.07 23.02 7.62
CA GLY A 181 5.19 23.07 6.16
C GLY A 181 5.34 21.70 5.55
N ASN A 182 4.26 21.11 5.08
CA ASN A 182 4.49 20.11 4.08
C ASN A 182 3.33 19.42 3.46
N PHE A 183 3.59 18.99 2.31
CA PHE A 183 2.96 18.20 1.26
C PHE A 183 1.84 17.22 1.66
N MET A 184 1.67 16.95 2.94
CA MET A 184 0.60 16.07 3.49
C MET A 184 -0.53 16.81 4.19
N ASP A 185 -0.50 18.14 4.27
CA ASP A 185 -1.40 18.91 5.15
C ASP A 185 -2.83 19.08 4.63
N GLN A 186 -3.16 18.68 3.42
CA GLN A 186 -4.50 18.92 2.87
C GLN A 186 -5.50 17.77 3.04
N HIS A 187 -5.09 16.65 3.63
CA HIS A 187 -5.99 15.50 3.80
C HIS A 187 -6.04 14.94 5.22
N ILE A 188 -5.99 15.79 6.23
CA ILE A 188 -6.07 15.34 7.62
C ILE A 188 -7.35 15.84 8.29
N ASN A 189 -8.46 15.20 8.04
CA ASN A 189 -9.64 15.28 8.91
C ASN A 189 -10.47 14.00 8.85
N LEU A 190 -10.70 13.45 10.08
CA LEU A 190 -11.71 12.46 10.45
C LEU A 190 -11.57 11.03 9.90
N MET A 191 -11.82 10.07 10.80
CA MET A 191 -12.19 8.72 10.37
C MET A 191 -13.49 8.81 9.58
N GLU A 192 -13.42 8.75 8.28
CA GLU A 192 -14.57 8.48 7.44
C GLU A 192 -14.53 7.02 7.02
N PHE A 193 -15.54 6.29 7.49
CA PHE A 193 -15.81 4.95 6.96
C PHE A 193 -16.44 5.12 5.59
N THR A 194 -15.66 4.98 4.55
CA THR A 194 -16.21 4.98 3.19
C THR A 194 -16.63 3.55 2.86
N ARG A 195 -17.94 3.31 2.89
CA ARG A 195 -18.52 2.09 2.34
C ARG A 195 -18.53 2.26 0.83
N PHE A 196 -17.78 1.43 0.11
CA PHE A 196 -17.93 1.36 -1.34
C PHE A 196 -19.30 0.74 -1.66
N PRO A 197 -20.05 1.27 -2.62
CA PRO A 197 -21.30 0.64 -3.04
C PRO A 197 -21.00 -0.75 -3.58
N LEU A 198 -21.80 -1.72 -3.11
CA LEU A 198 -21.83 -3.10 -3.59
C LEU A 198 -22.26 -3.16 -5.06
#